data_191294d5db631a35860e4d6769c83e4e
#
_entry.id   191294d5db631a35860e4d6769c83e4e
#
_cell.length_a   1.000
_cell.length_b   1.000
_cell.length_c   1.000
_cell.angle_alpha   90.00
_cell.angle_beta   90.00
_cell.angle_gamma   90.00
#
_symmetry.space_group_name_H-M   'P 1'
#
loop_
_entity.id
_entity.type
_entity.pdbx_description
1 polymer ?
#
loop_
_entity_poly.entity_id
_entity_poly.type
_entity_poly.pdbx_seq_one_letter_code
_entity_poly.pdbx_strand_id
1 'polypeptide(L)'
;MSVSDFPITIFHNPACGTSRNVVAMAKAAGYEPKVVEYLKAGWTKDQLKQLATAAGVPLREFLRDRGTPAAELGLLEPTATDDAILEAMVAHPILVNRPIMVTPKGTALCRPSERALDLLENQPEGA
;
A
#
# COMPACT_ATOMS: atom_id res chain seq x y z
N MET A 1 1.93 -25.94 6.82
CA MET A 1 1.87 -25.25 5.54
C MET A 1 3.00 -24.27 5.43
N SER A 2 3.66 -24.21 4.30
CA SER A 2 4.76 -23.28 4.09
C SER A 2 4.24 -21.86 3.84
N VAL A 3 4.90 -20.86 4.44
CA VAL A 3 4.55 -19.45 4.18
C VAL A 3 4.78 -19.07 2.71
N SER A 4 5.63 -19.81 1.99
CA SER A 4 5.88 -19.54 0.57
C SER A 4 4.67 -19.86 -0.32
N ASP A 5 3.69 -20.64 0.18
CA ASP A 5 2.47 -20.95 -0.56
C ASP A 5 1.48 -19.80 -0.56
N PHE A 6 1.71 -18.79 0.28
CA PHE A 6 0.85 -17.62 0.37
C PHE A 6 1.74 -16.37 0.45
N PRO A 7 2.30 -15.93 -0.70
CA PRO A 7 3.23 -14.81 -0.70
C PRO A 7 2.53 -13.50 -0.36
N ILE A 8 3.15 -12.71 0.53
CA ILE A 8 2.63 -11.42 0.94
C ILE A 8 3.68 -10.37 0.67
N THR A 9 3.29 -9.28 0.01
CA THR A 9 4.14 -8.10 -0.15
C THR A 9 3.44 -6.92 0.52
N ILE A 10 4.18 -6.17 1.32
CA ILE A 10 3.67 -4.98 1.99
C ILE A 10 4.54 -3.80 1.58
N PHE A 11 3.93 -2.83 0.91
CA PHE A 11 4.60 -1.56 0.59
C PHE A 11 4.45 -0.67 1.82
N HIS A 12 5.54 -0.42 2.48
CA HIS A 12 5.63 -0.03 3.88
C HIS A 12 6.36 1.30 4.07
N ASN A 13 5.86 2.10 5.01
CA ASN A 13 6.56 3.26 5.53
C ASN A 13 6.80 3.03 7.03
N PRO A 14 8.06 2.83 7.46
CA PRO A 14 8.35 2.51 8.88
C PRO A 14 7.99 3.64 9.85
N ALA A 15 7.81 4.86 9.36
CA ALA A 15 7.38 5.97 10.21
C ALA A 15 5.87 5.99 10.45
N CYS A 16 5.10 5.18 9.70
CA CYS A 16 3.64 5.16 9.79
C CYS A 16 3.16 4.07 10.76
N GLY A 17 2.39 4.45 11.78
CA GLY A 17 1.87 3.49 12.76
C GLY A 17 0.97 2.43 12.15
N THR A 18 0.08 2.83 11.23
CA THR A 18 -0.80 1.90 10.53
C THR A 18 0.02 0.88 9.73
N SER A 19 1.06 1.35 9.05
CA SER A 19 1.94 0.51 8.26
C SER A 19 2.68 -0.52 9.14
N ARG A 20 3.25 -0.08 10.26
CA ARG A 20 3.91 -0.98 11.22
C ARG A 20 2.93 -2.02 11.76
N ASN A 21 1.69 -1.60 12.02
CA ASN A 21 0.64 -2.46 12.55
C ASN A 21 0.31 -3.60 11.58
N VAL A 22 0.17 -3.28 10.29
CA VAL A 22 -0.14 -4.28 9.26
C VAL A 22 0.99 -5.30 9.13
N VAL A 23 2.25 -4.85 9.17
CA VAL A 23 3.40 -5.77 9.15
C VAL A 23 3.34 -6.70 10.35
N ALA A 24 3.06 -6.16 11.54
CA ALA A 24 2.97 -6.96 12.76
C ALA A 24 1.83 -7.97 12.70
N MET A 25 0.69 -7.59 12.12
CA MET A 25 -0.47 -8.47 11.96
C MET A 25 -0.14 -9.66 11.06
N ALA A 26 0.55 -9.43 9.95
CA ALA A 26 0.95 -10.52 9.05
C ALA A 26 1.90 -11.49 9.75
N LYS A 27 2.86 -10.96 10.49
CA LYS A 27 3.81 -11.79 11.24
C LYS A 27 3.11 -12.58 12.36
N ALA A 28 2.17 -11.95 13.07
CA ALA A 28 1.41 -12.61 14.12
C ALA A 28 0.55 -13.74 13.58
N ALA A 29 0.12 -13.65 12.32
CA ALA A 29 -0.64 -14.71 11.65
C ALA A 29 0.25 -15.85 11.13
N GLY A 30 1.56 -15.76 11.33
CA GLY A 30 2.50 -16.81 10.95
C GLY A 30 3.16 -16.62 9.60
N TYR A 31 2.99 -15.46 8.97
CA TYR A 31 3.58 -15.19 7.66
C TYR A 31 4.91 -14.46 7.76
N GLU A 32 5.69 -14.53 6.69
CA GLU A 32 6.92 -13.77 6.53
C GLU A 32 6.75 -12.84 5.33
N PRO A 33 6.15 -11.65 5.53
CA PRO A 33 5.88 -10.77 4.42
C PRO A 33 7.18 -10.20 3.84
N LYS A 34 7.18 -10.01 2.52
CA LYS A 34 8.19 -9.20 1.86
C LYS A 34 7.83 -7.74 2.11
N VAL A 35 8.66 -7.04 2.87
CA VAL A 35 8.42 -5.64 3.21
C VAL A 35 9.25 -4.77 2.27
N VAL A 36 8.57 -3.91 1.52
CA VAL A 36 9.22 -2.98 0.59
C VAL A 36 9.08 -1.57 1.15
N GLU A 37 10.21 -0.97 1.55
CA GLU A 37 10.22 0.43 1.99
C GLU A 37 10.24 1.31 0.75
N TYR A 38 9.05 1.68 0.27
CA TYR A 38 8.91 2.34 -1.01
C TYR A 38 9.53 3.74 -1.07
N LEU A 39 9.73 4.38 0.07
CA LEU A 39 10.42 5.68 0.09
C LEU A 39 11.88 5.55 -0.35
N LYS A 40 12.48 4.38 -0.15
CA LYS A 40 13.85 4.08 -0.58
C LYS A 40 13.88 3.42 -1.95
N ALA A 41 12.97 2.47 -2.17
CA ALA A 41 12.92 1.70 -3.41
C ALA A 41 12.36 2.51 -4.58
N GLY A 42 11.48 3.47 -4.29
CA GLY A 42 10.78 4.25 -5.31
C GLY A 42 9.67 3.48 -5.98
N TRP A 43 8.99 4.15 -6.90
CA TRP A 43 7.87 3.59 -7.66
C TRP A 43 8.13 3.70 -9.15
N THR A 44 7.54 2.78 -9.91
CA THR A 44 7.40 2.93 -11.36
C THR A 44 5.93 3.17 -11.67
N LYS A 45 5.66 3.79 -12.83
CA LYS A 45 4.28 4.04 -13.25
C LYS A 45 3.51 2.73 -13.42
N ASP A 46 4.14 1.73 -14.04
CA ASP A 46 3.51 0.43 -14.27
C ASP A 46 3.14 -0.26 -12.97
N GLN A 47 4.03 -0.20 -11.98
CA GLN A 47 3.80 -0.78 -10.66
C GLN A 47 2.55 -0.17 -10.01
N LEU A 48 2.46 1.16 -10.02
CA LEU A 48 1.31 1.87 -9.43
C LEU A 48 0.01 1.56 -10.16
N LYS A 49 0.05 1.50 -11.49
CA LYS A 49 -1.13 1.13 -12.29
C LYS A 49 -1.60 -0.27 -11.97
N GLN A 50 -0.67 -1.21 -11.87
CA GLN A 50 -0.98 -2.61 -11.56
C GLN A 50 -1.61 -2.74 -10.17
N LEU A 51 -1.08 -2.01 -9.18
CA LEU A 51 -1.62 -2.04 -7.82
C LEU A 51 -3.04 -1.49 -7.77
N ALA A 52 -3.30 -0.37 -8.45
CA ALA A 52 -4.64 0.22 -8.48
C ALA A 52 -5.63 -0.71 -9.17
N THR A 53 -5.23 -1.30 -10.30
CA THR A 53 -6.06 -2.26 -11.03
C THR A 53 -6.37 -3.48 -10.18
N ALA A 54 -5.35 -4.04 -9.53
CA ALA A 54 -5.51 -5.22 -8.68
C ALA A 54 -6.40 -4.94 -7.47
N ALA A 55 -6.33 -3.72 -6.94
CA ALA A 55 -7.18 -3.31 -5.81
C ALA A 55 -8.60 -2.93 -6.25
N GLY A 56 -8.82 -2.77 -7.55
CA GLY A 56 -10.13 -2.41 -8.07
C GLY A 56 -10.55 -0.97 -7.72
N VAL A 57 -9.58 -0.06 -7.57
CA VAL A 57 -9.84 1.32 -7.20
C VAL A 57 -9.18 2.28 -8.19
N PRO A 58 -9.69 3.52 -8.30
CA PRO A 58 -8.98 4.55 -9.06
C PRO A 58 -7.63 4.85 -8.41
N LEU A 59 -6.64 5.24 -9.21
CA LEU A 59 -5.31 5.60 -8.71
C LEU A 59 -5.40 6.66 -7.61
N ARG A 60 -6.31 7.59 -7.75
CA ARG A 60 -6.53 8.69 -6.79
C ARG A 60 -6.77 8.19 -5.36
N GLU A 61 -7.32 6.99 -5.20
CA GLU A 61 -7.55 6.40 -3.88
C GLU A 61 -6.24 6.09 -3.14
N PHE A 62 -5.13 5.97 -3.85
CA PHE A 62 -3.82 5.76 -3.25
C PHE A 62 -3.10 7.07 -2.93
N LEU A 63 -3.68 8.20 -3.28
CA LEU A 63 -3.04 9.50 -3.06
C LEU A 63 -3.18 9.91 -1.59
N ARG A 64 -2.06 10.26 -0.98
CA ARG A 64 -2.04 10.77 0.39
C ARG A 64 -1.85 12.28 0.38
N ASP A 65 -2.72 12.98 1.11
CA ASP A 65 -2.62 14.44 1.27
C ASP A 65 -1.74 14.79 2.48
N ARG A 66 -2.02 14.19 3.60
CA ARG A 66 -1.42 14.58 4.89
C ARG A 66 0.08 14.35 4.90
N GLY A 67 0.84 15.44 5.15
CA GLY A 67 2.29 15.37 5.22
C GLY A 67 2.98 15.22 3.87
N THR A 68 2.29 15.58 2.78
CA THR A 68 2.81 15.45 1.43
C THR A 68 2.61 16.75 0.65
N PRO A 69 3.28 16.94 -0.50
CA PRO A 69 3.06 18.09 -1.35
C PRO A 69 1.83 17.98 -2.28
N ALA A 70 0.89 17.06 -2.00
CA ALA A 70 -0.24 16.80 -2.89
C ALA A 70 -1.06 18.07 -3.21
N ALA A 71 -1.39 18.86 -2.17
CA ALA A 71 -2.17 20.09 -2.35
C ALA A 71 -1.39 21.14 -3.16
N GLU A 72 -0.12 21.30 -2.87
CA GLU A 72 0.75 22.26 -3.55
C GLU A 72 0.94 21.92 -5.03
N LEU A 73 0.92 20.64 -5.36
CA LEU A 73 1.07 20.16 -6.73
C LEU A 73 -0.26 20.13 -7.49
N GLY A 74 -1.35 20.55 -6.86
CA GLY A 74 -2.67 20.56 -7.50
C GLY A 74 -3.30 19.18 -7.68
N LEU A 75 -2.79 18.17 -7.00
CA LEU A 75 -3.25 16.78 -7.19
C LEU A 75 -4.58 16.50 -6.51
N LEU A 76 -4.98 17.33 -5.57
CA LEU A 76 -6.26 17.16 -4.86
C LEU A 76 -7.42 17.76 -5.64
N GLU A 77 -7.13 18.51 -6.71
CA GLU A 77 -8.17 19.09 -7.54
C GLU A 77 -8.89 18.01 -8.35
N PRO A 78 -10.22 18.15 -8.57
CA PRO A 78 -10.95 17.18 -9.38
C PRO A 78 -10.44 17.08 -10.81
N THR A 79 -9.76 18.12 -11.30
CA THR A 79 -9.21 18.17 -12.65
C THR A 79 -7.85 17.48 -12.79
N ALA A 80 -7.23 17.08 -11.69
CA ALA A 80 -5.94 16.37 -11.75
C ALA A 80 -6.12 15.03 -12.47
N THR A 81 -5.29 14.79 -13.50
CA THR A 81 -5.37 13.56 -14.29
C THR A 81 -4.60 12.43 -13.62
N ASP A 82 -4.94 11.19 -13.98
CA ASP A 82 -4.19 10.02 -13.51
C ASP A 82 -2.72 10.11 -13.91
N ASP A 83 -2.42 10.59 -15.12
CA ASP A 83 -1.04 10.75 -15.57
C ASP A 83 -0.27 11.73 -14.70
N ALA A 84 -0.89 12.84 -14.34
CA ALA A 84 -0.26 13.84 -13.45
C ALA A 84 -0.01 13.24 -12.06
N ILE A 85 -0.96 12.48 -11.54
CA ILE A 85 -0.82 11.82 -10.25
C ILE A 85 0.29 10.78 -10.30
N LEU A 86 0.34 9.96 -11.36
CA LEU A 86 1.39 8.95 -11.54
C LEU A 86 2.78 9.57 -11.58
N GLU A 87 2.95 10.62 -12.39
CA GLU A 87 4.23 11.31 -12.50
C GLU A 87 4.67 11.88 -11.16
N ALA A 88 3.74 12.48 -10.41
CA ALA A 88 4.03 13.04 -9.11
C ALA A 88 4.41 11.95 -8.10
N MET A 89 3.72 10.83 -8.10
CA MET A 89 4.02 9.71 -7.20
C MET A 89 5.40 9.11 -7.45
N VAL A 90 5.82 9.05 -8.71
CA VAL A 90 7.17 8.57 -9.07
C VAL A 90 8.21 9.57 -8.60
N ALA A 91 7.96 10.86 -8.79
CA ALA A 91 8.88 11.92 -8.36
C ALA A 91 8.91 12.09 -6.83
N HIS A 92 7.77 11.84 -6.18
CA HIS A 92 7.62 12.01 -4.73
C HIS A 92 6.93 10.78 -4.14
N PRO A 93 7.69 9.72 -3.83
CA PRO A 93 7.10 8.46 -3.33
C PRO A 93 6.19 8.60 -2.11
N ILE A 94 6.43 9.63 -1.28
CA ILE A 94 5.61 9.90 -0.08
C ILE A 94 4.14 10.17 -0.43
N LEU A 95 3.84 10.53 -1.68
CA LEU A 95 2.46 10.77 -2.13
C LEU A 95 1.61 9.50 -2.14
N VAL A 96 2.24 8.33 -2.17
CA VAL A 96 1.50 7.07 -2.14
C VAL A 96 1.15 6.74 -0.70
N ASN A 97 -0.13 6.56 -0.43
CA ASN A 97 -0.63 6.20 0.90
C ASN A 97 -0.18 4.78 1.27
N ARG A 98 -0.22 4.44 2.53
CA ARG A 98 0.40 3.20 3.05
C ARG A 98 -0.38 2.63 4.22
N PRO A 99 -0.26 1.33 4.45
CA PRO A 99 0.45 0.34 3.66
C PRO A 99 -0.44 -0.23 2.55
N ILE A 100 0.19 -0.65 1.46
CA ILE A 100 -0.50 -1.41 0.41
C ILE A 100 -0.05 -2.86 0.57
N MET A 101 -1.00 -3.78 0.71
CA MET A 101 -0.72 -5.21 0.88
C MET A 101 -1.17 -5.97 -0.36
N VAL A 102 -0.31 -6.86 -0.84
CA VAL A 102 -0.59 -7.76 -1.96
C VAL A 102 -0.49 -9.20 -1.47
N THR A 103 -1.56 -9.96 -1.66
CA THR A 103 -1.59 -11.39 -1.32
C THR A 103 -2.31 -12.14 -2.44
N PRO A 104 -2.31 -13.50 -2.42
CA PRO A 104 -3.12 -14.26 -3.39
C PRO A 104 -4.61 -13.97 -3.31
N LYS A 105 -5.10 -13.42 -2.19
CA LYS A 105 -6.51 -13.04 -2.04
C LYS A 105 -6.84 -11.67 -2.63
N GLY A 106 -5.83 -10.84 -2.92
CA GLY A 106 -6.06 -9.53 -3.51
C GLY A 106 -5.05 -8.49 -3.10
N THR A 107 -5.37 -7.24 -3.40
CA THR A 107 -4.54 -6.07 -3.13
C THR A 107 -5.41 -4.99 -2.51
N ALA A 108 -4.92 -4.33 -1.47
CA ALA A 108 -5.65 -3.21 -0.86
C ALA A 108 -4.73 -2.28 -0.10
N LEU A 109 -5.16 -1.02 -0.04
CA LEU A 109 -4.62 -0.04 0.90
C LEU A 109 -5.26 -0.38 2.26
N CYS A 110 -4.44 -0.81 3.22
CA CYS A 110 -4.92 -1.31 4.51
C CYS A 110 -5.06 -0.17 5.53
N ARG A 111 -6.04 0.66 5.32
CA ARG A 111 -6.42 1.73 6.22
C ARG A 111 -7.94 1.74 6.38
N PRO A 112 -8.47 1.41 7.58
CA PRO A 112 -7.69 1.03 8.79
C PRO A 112 -6.95 -0.30 8.63
N SER A 113 -6.02 -0.56 9.55
CA SER A 113 -5.13 -1.72 9.48
C SER A 113 -5.89 -3.06 9.47
N GLU A 114 -7.08 -3.11 10.05
CA GLU A 114 -7.94 -4.31 10.08
C GLU A 114 -8.30 -4.82 8.69
N ARG A 115 -8.22 -3.98 7.67
CA ARG A 115 -8.46 -4.41 6.28
C ARG A 115 -7.47 -5.50 5.84
N ALA A 116 -6.28 -5.54 6.47
CA ALA A 116 -5.30 -6.58 6.17
C ALA A 116 -5.85 -7.98 6.45
N LEU A 117 -6.75 -8.12 7.41
CA LEU A 117 -7.34 -9.41 7.77
C LEU A 117 -8.10 -10.04 6.60
N ASP A 118 -8.71 -9.21 5.76
CA ASP A 118 -9.47 -9.69 4.60
C ASP A 118 -8.56 -10.29 3.53
N LEU A 119 -7.28 -9.96 3.56
CA LEU A 119 -6.29 -10.42 2.59
C LEU A 119 -5.45 -11.59 3.11
N LEU A 120 -5.64 -11.98 4.35
CA LEU A 120 -4.90 -13.09 4.95
C LEU A 120 -5.75 -14.36 4.97
N GLU A 121 -5.09 -15.49 4.75
CA GLU A 121 -5.74 -16.80 4.84
C GLU A 121 -5.91 -17.21 6.30
N ASN A 122 -4.87 -16.97 7.12
CA ASN A 122 -4.91 -17.22 8.56
C ASN A 122 -5.07 -15.88 9.29
N GLN A 123 -5.78 -15.91 10.41
CA GLN A 123 -5.90 -14.74 11.25
C GLN A 123 -4.77 -14.71 12.29
N PRO A 124 -4.38 -13.51 12.78
CA PRO A 124 -3.39 -13.43 13.85
C PRO A 124 -3.88 -14.14 15.11
N GLU A 125 -2.96 -14.72 15.87
CA GLU A 125 -3.31 -15.34 17.12
C GLU A 125 -3.87 -14.31 18.10
N GLY A 126 -4.91 -14.70 18.81
CA GLY A 126 -5.60 -13.84 19.76
C GLY A 126 -6.59 -12.88 19.12
N ALA A 127 -6.76 -12.95 17.81
CA ALA A 127 -7.71 -12.10 17.09
C ALA A 127 -9.14 -12.66 17.18
#